data_fe7a9fc2b73e3b3ba9c0f34f25432194
#
_entry.id   fe7a9fc2b73e3b3ba9c0f34f25432194
#
_cell.length_a   1.000
_cell.length_b   1.000
_cell.length_c   1.000
_cell.angle_alpha   90.00
_cell.angle_beta   90.00
_cell.angle_gamma   90.00
#
_symmetry.space_group_name_H-M   'P 1'
#
loop_
_entity.id
_entity.type
_entity.pdbx_description
1 polymer ?
#
loop_
_entity_poly.entity_id
_entity_poly.type
_entity_poly.pdbx_seq_one_letter_code
_entity_poly.pdbx_strand_id
1 'polypeptide(L)'
;TISSHVKGSHLSYGDRILIQIRLKDHYSIRAIAREIGCSPSTVSNEIARGLVALYNGHITRYKASVGQKAYENNRKNCCRHYDFLRKSAFLNYVLKHVTEDGWSLDACVGRAILDGELLKNRLYAPKHFTTMSILAF
;
A
#
# COMPACT_ATOMS: atom_id res chain seq x y z
N THR A 1 -28.54 3.16 13.52
CA THR A 1 -28.39 2.52 12.20
C THR A 1 -26.99 1.93 12.15
N ILE A 2 -26.89 0.63 12.30
CA ILE A 2 -25.61 -0.10 12.21
C ILE A 2 -25.22 -0.01 10.73
N SER A 3 -24.08 0.63 10.46
CA SER A 3 -23.59 0.76 9.09
C SER A 3 -23.34 -0.64 8.55
N SER A 4 -24.13 -1.06 7.56
CA SER A 4 -23.88 -2.34 6.89
C SER A 4 -22.55 -2.26 6.16
N HIS A 5 -21.62 -3.13 6.55
CA HIS A 5 -20.34 -3.26 5.87
C HIS A 5 -20.55 -3.61 4.39
N VAL A 6 -20.01 -2.80 3.49
CA VAL A 6 -20.11 -3.06 2.06
C VAL A 6 -19.14 -4.17 1.67
N LYS A 7 -19.62 -5.21 1.01
CA LYS A 7 -18.82 -6.35 0.56
C LYS A 7 -17.64 -5.85 -0.31
N GLY A 8 -16.42 -6.25 0.03
CA GLY A 8 -15.19 -5.83 -0.64
C GLY A 8 -14.55 -4.56 -0.09
N SER A 9 -15.21 -3.84 0.81
CA SER A 9 -14.61 -2.70 1.50
C SER A 9 -13.74 -3.15 2.70
N HIS A 10 -12.91 -2.24 3.19
CA HIS A 10 -12.18 -2.46 4.44
C HIS A 10 -13.07 -2.13 5.64
N LEU A 11 -12.76 -2.76 6.79
CA LEU A 11 -13.44 -2.43 8.05
C LEU A 11 -13.26 -0.94 8.39
N SER A 12 -14.36 -0.28 8.74
CA SER A 12 -14.36 1.08 9.24
C SER A 12 -13.88 1.13 10.70
N TYR A 13 -13.59 2.33 11.20
CA TYR A 13 -13.26 2.47 12.63
C TYR A 13 -14.45 2.12 13.52
N GLY A 14 -15.68 2.40 13.07
CA GLY A 14 -16.93 1.99 13.76
C GLY A 14 -17.05 0.48 13.89
N ASP A 15 -16.74 -0.27 12.82
CA ASP A 15 -16.74 -1.75 12.86
C ASP A 15 -15.69 -2.28 13.85
N ARG A 16 -14.52 -1.63 13.95
CA ARG A 16 -13.48 -1.97 14.93
C ARG A 16 -13.92 -1.72 16.37
N ILE A 17 -14.63 -0.63 16.61
CA ILE A 17 -15.23 -0.35 17.94
C ILE A 17 -16.26 -1.41 18.26
N LEU A 18 -17.13 -1.78 17.30
CA LEU A 18 -18.13 -2.83 17.49
C LEU A 18 -17.48 -4.17 17.85
N ILE A 19 -16.42 -4.56 17.13
CA ILE A 19 -15.62 -5.76 17.47
C ILE A 19 -15.11 -5.69 18.91
N GLN A 20 -14.56 -4.54 19.33
CA GLN A 20 -14.04 -4.37 20.69
C GLN A 20 -15.12 -4.54 21.76
N ILE A 21 -16.31 -3.98 21.54
CA ILE A 21 -17.44 -4.08 22.47
C ILE A 21 -17.92 -5.53 22.54
N ARG A 22 -18.16 -6.17 21.40
CA ARG A 22 -18.69 -7.54 21.35
C ARG A 22 -17.71 -8.58 21.92
N LEU A 23 -16.41 -8.36 21.76
CA LEU A 23 -15.40 -9.20 22.42
C LEU A 23 -15.46 -9.06 23.95
N LYS A 24 -15.74 -7.86 24.48
CA LYS A 24 -16.00 -7.65 25.92
C LYS A 24 -17.24 -8.40 26.40
N ASP A 25 -18.27 -8.44 25.57
CA ASP A 25 -19.53 -9.11 25.85
C ASP A 25 -19.46 -10.63 25.56
N HIS A 26 -18.26 -11.17 25.34
CA HIS A 26 -17.99 -12.58 25.08
C HIS A 26 -18.69 -13.17 23.83
N TYR A 27 -19.00 -12.34 22.84
CA TYR A 27 -19.55 -12.84 21.56
C TYR A 27 -18.50 -13.64 20.79
N SER A 28 -18.97 -14.68 20.10
CA SER A 28 -18.11 -15.45 19.22
C SER A 28 -17.72 -14.68 17.95
N ILE A 29 -16.54 -14.95 17.38
CA ILE A 29 -16.07 -14.33 16.14
C ILE A 29 -17.09 -14.47 15.01
N ARG A 30 -17.78 -15.63 14.93
CA ARG A 30 -18.83 -15.87 13.92
C ARG A 30 -20.06 -14.98 14.13
N ALA A 31 -20.45 -14.72 15.37
CA ALA A 31 -21.57 -13.84 15.68
C ALA A 31 -21.24 -12.40 15.33
N ILE A 32 -20.05 -11.92 15.69
CA ILE A 32 -19.54 -10.58 15.35
C ILE A 32 -19.47 -10.39 13.83
N ALA A 33 -18.94 -11.37 13.12
CA ALA A 33 -18.83 -11.33 11.66
C ALA A 33 -20.19 -11.23 10.97
N ARG A 34 -21.20 -11.94 11.50
CA ARG A 34 -22.60 -11.86 11.02
C ARG A 34 -23.22 -10.48 11.27
N GLU A 35 -22.97 -9.91 12.43
CA GLU A 35 -23.49 -8.59 12.81
C GLU A 35 -22.92 -7.47 11.95
N ILE A 36 -21.62 -7.53 11.62
CA ILE A 36 -20.94 -6.57 10.75
C ILE A 36 -21.28 -6.80 9.27
N GLY A 37 -21.55 -8.05 8.86
CA GLY A 37 -21.75 -8.44 7.47
C GLY A 37 -20.46 -8.79 6.73
N CYS A 38 -19.45 -9.29 7.44
CA CYS A 38 -18.15 -9.68 6.87
C CYS A 38 -17.83 -11.15 7.15
N SER A 39 -16.70 -11.66 6.60
CA SER A 39 -16.27 -13.03 6.87
C SER A 39 -15.69 -13.18 8.27
N PRO A 40 -15.85 -14.35 8.94
CA PRO A 40 -15.21 -14.62 10.22
C PRO A 40 -13.68 -14.49 10.19
N SER A 41 -13.05 -14.82 9.06
CA SER A 41 -11.61 -14.64 8.86
C SER A 41 -11.19 -13.17 8.86
N THR A 42 -12.04 -12.27 8.32
CA THR A 42 -11.80 -10.81 8.39
C THR A 42 -11.75 -10.33 9.84
N VAL A 43 -12.71 -10.76 10.67
CA VAL A 43 -12.74 -10.41 12.10
C VAL A 43 -11.55 -11.02 12.83
N SER A 44 -11.22 -12.27 12.58
CA SER A 44 -10.07 -12.94 13.19
C SER A 44 -8.75 -12.23 12.88
N ASN A 45 -8.52 -11.87 11.61
CA ASN A 45 -7.33 -11.14 11.19
C ASN A 45 -7.27 -9.74 11.80
N GLU A 46 -8.41 -9.07 11.94
CA GLU A 46 -8.48 -7.76 12.58
C GLU A 46 -8.17 -7.84 14.07
N ILE A 47 -8.69 -8.85 14.77
CA ILE A 47 -8.38 -9.10 16.18
C ILE A 47 -6.87 -9.31 16.35
N ALA A 48 -6.24 -10.15 15.51
CA ALA A 48 -4.80 -10.40 15.58
C ALA A 48 -3.97 -9.10 15.38
N ARG A 49 -4.41 -8.19 14.51
CA ARG A 49 -3.74 -6.90 14.28
C ARG A 49 -3.86 -5.93 15.45
N GLY A 50 -4.96 -5.97 16.17
CA GLY A 50 -5.27 -5.04 17.25
C GLY A 50 -5.03 -5.60 18.66
N LEU A 51 -4.38 -6.75 18.81
CA LEU A 51 -4.03 -7.33 20.09
C LEU A 51 -3.01 -6.47 20.83
N VAL A 52 -3.30 -6.20 22.09
CA VAL A 52 -2.40 -5.50 23.02
C VAL A 52 -2.16 -6.39 24.22
N ALA A 53 -0.90 -6.60 24.55
CA ALA A 53 -0.49 -7.27 25.77
C ALA A 53 -0.60 -6.27 26.95
N LEU A 54 -1.28 -6.68 28.00
CA LEU A 54 -1.44 -5.94 29.26
C LEU A 54 -0.78 -6.73 30.37
N TYR A 55 -0.40 -6.04 31.46
CA TYR A 55 0.20 -6.66 32.64
C TYR A 55 1.39 -7.59 32.30
N ASN A 56 2.41 -7.03 31.63
CA ASN A 56 3.62 -7.75 31.23
C ASN A 56 3.36 -9.02 30.36
N GLY A 57 2.28 -9.00 29.58
CA GLY A 57 1.95 -10.10 28.67
C GLY A 57 0.98 -11.14 29.22
N HIS A 58 0.57 -11.03 30.49
CA HIS A 58 -0.35 -12.00 31.11
C HIS A 58 -1.76 -11.96 30.53
N ILE A 59 -2.20 -10.79 30.02
CA ILE A 59 -3.52 -10.62 29.43
C ILE A 59 -3.38 -9.96 28.06
N THR A 60 -4.00 -10.55 27.05
CA THR A 60 -4.10 -9.96 25.73
C THR A 60 -5.53 -9.43 25.51
N ARG A 61 -5.64 -8.22 25.01
CA ARG A 61 -6.94 -7.60 24.71
C ARG A 61 -6.90 -6.89 23.37
N TYR A 62 -7.96 -7.00 22.60
CA TYR A 62 -8.13 -6.23 21.38
C TYR A 62 -8.46 -4.76 21.69
N LYS A 63 -7.80 -3.84 20.99
CA LYS A 63 -8.09 -2.39 20.99
C LYS A 63 -8.32 -1.89 19.57
N ALA A 64 -9.48 -1.29 19.33
CA ALA A 64 -9.88 -0.73 18.03
C ALA A 64 -8.89 0.32 17.50
N SER A 65 -8.35 1.16 18.39
CA SER A 65 -7.37 2.19 18.04
C SER A 65 -6.05 1.61 17.55
N VAL A 66 -5.62 0.48 18.10
CA VAL A 66 -4.39 -0.22 17.67
C VAL A 66 -4.61 -0.90 16.32
N GLY A 67 -5.77 -1.56 16.15
CA GLY A 67 -6.18 -2.13 14.86
C GLY A 67 -6.26 -1.07 13.76
N GLN A 68 -6.79 0.11 14.07
CA GLN A 68 -6.84 1.23 13.14
C GLN A 68 -5.43 1.72 12.74
N LYS A 69 -4.55 1.94 13.70
CA LYS A 69 -3.15 2.32 13.42
C LYS A 69 -2.42 1.28 12.57
N ALA A 70 -2.59 0.01 12.87
CA ALA A 70 -2.01 -1.08 12.08
C ALA A 70 -2.55 -1.06 10.64
N TYR A 71 -3.84 -0.85 10.45
CA TYR A 71 -4.45 -0.69 9.13
C TYR A 71 -3.86 0.50 8.37
N GLU A 72 -3.79 1.69 8.99
CA GLU A 72 -3.26 2.90 8.36
C GLU A 72 -1.79 2.73 7.94
N ASN A 73 -0.97 2.13 8.80
CA ASN A 73 0.42 1.84 8.48
C ASN A 73 0.55 0.86 7.31
N ASN A 74 -0.25 -0.20 7.28
CA ASN A 74 -0.26 -1.14 6.18
C ASN A 74 -0.71 -0.47 4.87
N ARG A 75 -1.69 0.44 4.93
CA ARG A 75 -2.15 1.20 3.76
C ARG A 75 -1.06 2.13 3.21
N LYS A 76 -0.28 2.77 4.06
CA LYS A 76 0.88 3.57 3.62
C LYS A 76 1.90 2.74 2.85
N ASN A 77 2.09 1.48 3.27
CA ASN A 77 3.04 0.56 2.63
C ASN A 77 2.47 -0.13 1.38
N CYS A 78 1.16 -0.09 1.14
CA CYS A 78 0.52 -0.67 -0.06
C CYS A 78 0.73 0.16 -1.33
N CYS A 79 1.14 1.41 -1.20
CA CYS A 79 1.47 2.24 -2.36
C CYS A 79 2.86 1.88 -2.87
N ARG A 80 2.98 1.69 -4.19
CA ARG A 80 4.29 1.63 -4.82
C ARG A 80 4.97 2.97 -4.57
N HIS A 81 6.01 3.01 -3.72
CA HIS A 81 6.78 4.21 -3.51
C HIS A 81 7.37 4.66 -4.84
N TYR A 82 7.02 5.87 -5.25
CA TYR A 82 7.57 6.46 -6.45
C TYR A 82 9.02 6.84 -6.17
N ASP A 83 9.94 6.08 -6.71
CA ASP A 83 11.38 6.21 -6.47
C ASP A 83 11.98 7.33 -7.35
N PHE A 84 11.33 8.51 -7.28
CA PHE A 84 11.68 9.68 -8.08
C PHE A 84 13.12 10.15 -7.79
N LEU A 85 13.52 10.14 -6.52
CA LEU A 85 14.84 10.62 -6.12
C LEU A 85 15.97 9.71 -6.62
N ARG A 86 15.75 8.39 -6.72
CA ARG A 86 16.73 7.48 -7.30
C ARG A 86 16.88 7.65 -8.82
N LYS A 87 15.87 8.23 -9.47
CA LYS A 87 15.82 8.45 -10.90
C LYS A 87 16.12 9.90 -11.28
N SER A 88 16.35 10.78 -10.31
CA SER A 88 16.54 12.20 -10.54
C SER A 88 17.73 12.47 -11.48
N ALA A 89 18.83 11.74 -11.33
CA ALA A 89 19.99 11.86 -12.22
C ALA A 89 19.64 11.53 -13.67
N PHE A 90 18.91 10.44 -13.88
CA PHE A 90 18.45 10.06 -15.23
C PHE A 90 17.42 11.05 -15.80
N LEU A 91 16.50 11.51 -14.99
CA LEU A 91 15.52 12.49 -15.42
C LEU A 91 16.17 13.81 -15.78
N ASN A 92 17.17 14.25 -15.03
CA ASN A 92 17.95 15.44 -15.34
C ASN A 92 18.77 15.25 -16.63
N TYR A 93 19.37 14.08 -16.82
CA TYR A 93 20.05 13.73 -18.07
C TYR A 93 19.09 13.79 -19.27
N VAL A 94 17.94 13.13 -19.17
CA VAL A 94 16.92 13.12 -20.23
C VAL A 94 16.42 14.54 -20.48
N LEU A 95 16.07 15.30 -19.42
CA LEU A 95 15.57 16.66 -19.56
C LEU A 95 16.58 17.52 -20.32
N LYS A 96 17.85 17.47 -19.92
CA LYS A 96 18.92 18.22 -20.57
C LYS A 96 19.00 17.92 -22.07
N HIS A 97 19.15 16.64 -22.44
CA HIS A 97 19.35 16.27 -23.83
C HIS A 97 18.10 16.41 -24.71
N VAL A 98 16.91 16.31 -24.14
CA VAL A 98 15.68 16.61 -24.88
C VAL A 98 15.52 18.13 -25.13
N THR A 99 15.86 18.96 -24.13
CA THR A 99 15.66 20.41 -24.26
C THR A 99 16.80 21.13 -24.98
N GLU A 100 18.06 20.72 -24.77
CA GLU A 100 19.23 21.38 -25.34
C GLU A 100 19.63 20.76 -26.69
N ASP A 101 19.62 19.43 -26.81
CA ASP A 101 20.12 18.71 -27.98
C ASP A 101 18.99 18.22 -28.92
N GLY A 102 17.72 18.37 -28.49
CA GLY A 102 16.56 17.93 -29.27
C GLY A 102 16.47 16.40 -29.47
N TRP A 103 17.07 15.60 -28.57
CA TRP A 103 17.06 14.16 -28.69
C TRP A 103 15.68 13.59 -28.39
N SER A 104 15.35 12.47 -29.07
CA SER A 104 14.18 11.70 -28.68
C SER A 104 14.43 10.96 -27.36
N LEU A 105 13.36 10.65 -26.61
CA LEU A 105 13.46 9.89 -25.35
C LEU A 105 14.17 8.55 -25.54
N ASP A 106 13.97 7.91 -26.68
CA ASP A 106 14.59 6.63 -27.02
C ASP A 106 16.10 6.76 -27.25
N ALA A 107 16.51 7.85 -27.91
CA ALA A 107 17.92 8.19 -28.09
C ALA A 107 18.61 8.47 -26.74
N CYS A 108 17.95 9.19 -25.83
CA CYS A 108 18.47 9.43 -24.47
C CYS A 108 18.68 8.11 -23.71
N VAL A 109 17.74 7.18 -23.79
CA VAL A 109 17.87 5.87 -23.15
C VAL A 109 19.02 5.06 -23.76
N GLY A 110 19.09 5.00 -25.10
CA GLY A 110 20.13 4.27 -25.81
C GLY A 110 21.53 4.79 -25.49
N ARG A 111 21.72 6.10 -25.50
CA ARG A 111 22.99 6.76 -25.16
C ARG A 111 23.38 6.55 -23.71
N ALA A 112 22.44 6.74 -22.77
CA ALA A 112 22.69 6.54 -21.35
C ALA A 112 23.15 5.10 -21.02
N ILE A 113 22.69 4.11 -21.79
CA ILE A 113 23.13 2.72 -21.68
C ILE A 113 24.54 2.57 -22.23
N LEU A 114 24.84 3.17 -23.40
CA LEU A 114 26.15 3.06 -24.07
C LEU A 114 27.25 3.77 -23.27
N ASP A 115 26.95 4.94 -22.71
CA ASP A 115 27.90 5.74 -21.96
C ASP A 115 28.17 5.17 -20.56
N GLY A 116 27.41 4.14 -20.13
CA GLY A 116 27.64 3.41 -18.88
C GLY A 116 27.39 4.22 -17.61
N GLU A 117 27.00 5.50 -17.73
CA GLU A 117 26.81 6.39 -16.59
C GLU A 117 25.64 5.97 -15.69
N LEU A 118 24.73 5.15 -16.20
CA LEU A 118 23.49 4.80 -15.52
C LEU A 118 23.34 3.32 -15.20
N LEU A 119 24.33 2.49 -15.54
CA LEU A 119 24.28 1.03 -15.34
C LEU A 119 24.40 0.57 -13.90
N LYS A 120 24.84 1.42 -12.97
CA LYS A 120 24.99 1.04 -11.56
C LYS A 120 23.69 1.01 -10.77
N ASN A 121 22.61 1.59 -11.28
CA ASN A 121 21.31 1.58 -10.62
C ASN A 121 20.24 1.16 -11.63
N ARG A 122 19.82 -0.10 -11.59
CA ARG A 122 18.67 -0.71 -12.31
C ARG A 122 17.67 0.32 -12.86
N LEU A 123 18.02 0.97 -13.94
CA LEU A 123 17.17 1.88 -14.66
C LEU A 123 16.42 1.10 -15.71
N TYR A 124 15.12 1.19 -15.65
CA TYR A 124 14.12 0.75 -16.60
C TYR A 124 14.57 -0.31 -17.61
N ALA A 125 14.06 -1.52 -17.45
CA ALA A 125 14.08 -2.48 -18.54
C ALA A 125 13.41 -1.81 -19.77
N PRO A 126 14.01 -1.85 -20.95
CA PRO A 126 13.50 -1.18 -22.17
C PRO A 126 12.07 -1.58 -22.57
N LYS A 127 11.55 -2.65 -22.00
CA LYS A 127 10.17 -3.15 -22.21
C LYS A 127 9.05 -2.17 -21.80
N HIS A 128 9.33 -1.17 -20.97
CA HIS A 128 8.32 -0.19 -20.55
C HIS A 128 8.29 1.10 -21.39
N PHE A 129 9.35 1.39 -22.14
CA PHE A 129 9.39 2.58 -23.01
C PHE A 129 8.73 2.35 -24.37
N THR A 130 8.75 1.12 -24.87
CA THR A 130 8.14 0.77 -26.17
C THR A 130 6.60 0.91 -26.15
N THR A 131 5.97 0.78 -24.97
CA THR A 131 4.51 0.90 -24.85
C THR A 131 4.00 2.35 -24.78
N MET A 132 4.84 3.30 -24.39
CA MET A 132 4.45 4.72 -24.37
C MET A 132 4.56 5.41 -25.73
N SER A 133 5.37 4.89 -26.64
CA SER A 133 5.54 5.43 -28.00
C SER A 133 4.36 5.12 -28.94
N ILE A 134 3.46 4.18 -28.55
CA ILE A 134 2.34 3.75 -29.41
C ILE A 134 1.04 4.53 -29.11
N LEU A 135 1.01 5.31 -28.03
CA LEU A 135 -0.19 6.08 -27.63
C LEU A 135 -0.09 7.58 -27.91
N ALA A 136 0.90 8.03 -28.67
CA ALA A 136 1.07 9.45 -29.04
C ALA A 136 0.98 9.67 -30.56
N PHE A 137 0.02 8.97 -31.22
CA PHE A 137 -0.47 9.35 -32.56
C PHE A 137 -1.98 9.21 -32.61
#